data_f548d66278eaf2170bc45d25d08460b4
#
_entry.id   f548d66278eaf2170bc45d25d08460b4
#
_cell.length_a   1.000
_cell.length_b   1.000
_cell.length_c   1.000
_cell.angle_alpha   90.00
_cell.angle_beta   90.00
_cell.angle_gamma   90.00
#
_symmetry.space_group_name_H-M   'P 1'
#
loop_
_entity.id
_entity.type
_entity.pdbx_description
1 polymer ?
#
loop_
_entity_poly.entity_id
_entity_poly.type
_entity_poly.pdbx_seq_one_letter_code
_entity_poly.pdbx_strand_id
1 'polypeptide(L)'
;MSIELRNVTFRVGAEWYIYETSLTLEPGDFNILLGTTLSGKTTLMRLMAGLERPTKGEIWASGKNVTGLPVQQRSVAMVYQSFINYPSFSVYENIASPLKVAGLGKKEIDEKVHRFADLLKLTPMLNRLPRELSGGQQQRTALARALVKGAELVLLDEPLANLDYK
;
A
#
# COMPACT_ATOMS: atom_id res chain seq x y z
N MET A 1 2.29 -6.96 -12.32
CA MET A 1 3.72 -7.15 -11.94
C MET A 1 3.86 -8.45 -11.16
N SER A 2 4.77 -9.36 -11.55
CA SER A 2 5.17 -10.44 -10.65
C SER A 2 6.10 -9.89 -9.58
N ILE A 3 6.06 -10.48 -8.38
CA ILE A 3 7.03 -10.24 -7.31
C ILE A 3 7.62 -11.58 -6.90
N GLU A 4 8.94 -11.64 -6.77
CA GLU A 4 9.66 -12.85 -6.37
C GLU A 4 10.67 -12.51 -5.28
N LEU A 5 10.59 -13.21 -4.15
CA LEU A 5 11.56 -13.18 -3.08
C LEU A 5 12.43 -14.44 -3.20
N ARG A 6 13.75 -14.28 -3.21
CA ARG A 6 14.73 -15.36 -3.31
C ARG A 6 15.61 -15.38 -2.08
N ASN A 7 15.43 -16.38 -1.22
CA ASN A 7 16.18 -16.61 0.00
C ASN A 7 16.30 -15.35 0.89
N VAL A 8 15.20 -14.59 0.97
CA VAL A 8 15.16 -13.33 1.69
C VAL A 8 15.16 -13.57 3.19
N THR A 9 16.05 -12.89 3.89
CA THR A 9 16.08 -12.82 5.35
C THR A 9 16.08 -11.36 5.80
N PHE A 10 15.54 -11.10 6.99
CA PHE A 10 15.58 -9.76 7.57
C PHE A 10 15.77 -9.82 9.09
N ARG A 11 16.73 -9.03 9.60
CA ARG A 11 16.98 -8.86 11.03
C ARG A 11 17.28 -7.40 11.35
N VAL A 12 17.00 -7.01 12.59
CA VAL A 12 17.37 -5.72 13.16
C VAL A 12 18.22 -5.99 14.41
N GLY A 13 19.46 -5.56 14.40
CA GLY A 13 20.43 -5.93 15.43
C GLY A 13 20.61 -7.46 15.49
N ALA A 14 20.32 -8.06 16.64
CA ALA A 14 20.39 -9.51 16.85
C ALA A 14 19.07 -10.24 16.59
N GLU A 15 17.96 -9.52 16.42
CA GLU A 15 16.62 -10.08 16.33
C GLU A 15 16.21 -10.37 14.88
N TRP A 16 15.73 -11.60 14.63
CA TRP A 16 15.23 -12.02 13.34
C TRP A 16 13.73 -11.73 13.20
N TYR A 17 13.37 -11.02 12.15
CA TYR A 17 11.98 -10.72 11.77
C TYR A 17 11.48 -11.57 10.62
N ILE A 18 12.37 -11.90 9.67
CA ILE A 18 12.09 -12.82 8.57
C ILE A 18 13.24 -13.82 8.48
N TYR A 19 12.91 -15.09 8.68
CA TYR A 19 13.78 -16.23 8.39
C TYR A 19 13.78 -16.48 6.88
N GLU A 20 14.76 -17.26 6.40
CA GLU A 20 14.93 -17.51 4.97
C GLU A 20 13.61 -17.90 4.30
N THR A 21 13.16 -17.03 3.42
CA THR A 21 11.86 -17.12 2.77
C THR A 21 12.00 -16.88 1.28
N SER A 22 11.44 -17.81 0.50
CA SER A 22 11.28 -17.66 -0.95
C SER A 22 9.81 -17.81 -1.31
N LEU A 23 9.30 -16.89 -2.12
CA LEU A 23 7.92 -16.92 -2.61
C LEU A 23 7.80 -16.15 -3.92
N THR A 24 6.79 -16.49 -4.71
CA THR A 24 6.43 -15.78 -5.93
C THR A 24 4.96 -15.37 -5.89
N LEU A 25 4.68 -14.14 -6.25
CA LEU A 25 3.33 -13.61 -6.47
C LEU A 25 3.17 -13.36 -7.97
N GLU A 26 2.18 -14.03 -8.57
CA GLU A 26 1.92 -13.91 -10.01
C GLU A 26 1.12 -12.64 -10.35
N PRO A 27 1.27 -12.11 -11.56
CA PRO A 27 0.51 -10.94 -11.98
C PRO A 27 -0.99 -11.23 -12.06
N GLY A 28 -1.80 -10.31 -11.52
CA GLY A 28 -3.27 -10.41 -11.58
C GLY A 28 -3.89 -11.27 -10.49
N ASP A 29 -3.09 -11.94 -9.68
CA ASP A 29 -3.58 -12.75 -8.57
C ASP A 29 -3.94 -11.91 -7.35
N PHE A 30 -4.91 -12.43 -6.59
CA PHE A 30 -5.23 -11.97 -5.25
C PHE A 30 -4.63 -12.94 -4.23
N ASN A 31 -3.54 -12.50 -3.59
CA ASN A 31 -2.79 -13.30 -2.64
C ASN A 31 -3.13 -12.90 -1.19
N ILE A 32 -3.30 -13.89 -0.32
CA ILE A 32 -3.57 -13.67 1.11
C ILE A 32 -2.42 -14.22 1.93
N LEU A 33 -1.77 -13.35 2.72
CA LEU A 33 -0.73 -13.70 3.65
C LEU A 33 -1.34 -13.96 5.03
N LEU A 34 -1.41 -15.21 5.45
CA LEU A 34 -1.95 -15.63 6.74
C LEU A 34 -0.85 -15.86 7.76
N GLY A 35 -1.13 -15.54 9.01
CA GLY A 35 -0.22 -15.77 10.13
C GLY A 35 -0.69 -15.03 11.38
N THR A 36 -0.17 -15.47 12.55
CA THR A 36 -0.43 -14.83 13.84
C THR A 36 0.12 -13.40 13.91
N THR A 37 -0.28 -12.65 14.90
CA THR A 37 0.34 -11.35 15.21
C THR A 37 1.83 -11.57 15.47
N LEU A 38 2.67 -10.64 15.02
CA LEU A 38 4.14 -10.69 15.08
C LEU A 38 4.81 -11.77 14.21
N SER A 39 4.08 -12.47 13.35
CA SER A 39 4.68 -13.46 12.43
C SER A 39 5.48 -12.86 11.25
N GLY A 40 5.66 -11.54 11.21
CA GLY A 40 6.45 -10.86 10.19
C GLY A 40 5.69 -10.44 8.93
N LYS A 41 4.34 -10.55 8.88
CA LYS A 41 3.51 -10.18 7.70
C LYS A 41 3.80 -8.75 7.21
N THR A 42 3.65 -7.78 8.10
CA THR A 42 3.93 -6.36 7.80
C THR A 42 5.37 -6.15 7.34
N THR A 43 6.34 -6.81 7.99
CA THR A 43 7.75 -6.74 7.62
C THR A 43 8.00 -7.28 6.22
N LEU A 44 7.38 -8.41 5.87
CA LEU A 44 7.48 -9.00 4.54
C LEU A 44 6.90 -8.06 3.47
N MET A 45 5.72 -7.47 3.73
CA MET A 45 5.13 -6.48 2.83
C MET A 45 6.00 -5.22 2.69
N ARG A 46 6.64 -4.75 3.77
CA ARG A 46 7.57 -3.60 3.72
C ARG A 46 8.82 -3.90 2.89
N LEU A 47 9.33 -5.13 2.95
CA LEU A 47 10.43 -5.59 2.09
C LEU A 47 10.01 -5.59 0.62
N MET A 48 8.83 -6.14 0.29
CA MET A 48 8.27 -6.12 -1.07
C MET A 48 8.05 -4.69 -1.57
N ALA A 49 7.57 -3.80 -0.71
CA ALA A 49 7.38 -2.39 -1.03
C ALA A 49 8.69 -1.62 -1.27
N GLY A 50 9.82 -2.12 -0.77
CA GLY A 50 11.12 -1.40 -0.79
C GLY A 50 11.23 -0.34 0.30
N LEU A 51 10.46 -0.47 1.36
CA LEU A 51 10.55 0.36 2.57
C LEU A 51 11.61 -0.15 3.54
N GLU A 52 11.92 -1.45 3.45
CA GLU A 52 13.02 -2.11 4.15
C GLU A 52 13.93 -2.80 3.13
N ARG A 53 15.20 -3.00 3.50
CA ARG A 53 16.16 -3.73 2.70
C ARG A 53 16.42 -5.09 3.36
N PRO A 54 16.34 -6.21 2.64
CA PRO A 54 16.64 -7.51 3.21
C PRO A 54 18.11 -7.59 3.69
N THR A 55 18.34 -8.37 4.74
CA THR A 55 19.70 -8.65 5.26
C THR A 55 20.47 -9.55 4.29
N LYS A 56 19.76 -10.55 3.71
CA LYS A 56 20.27 -11.43 2.65
C LYS A 56 19.14 -11.72 1.67
N GLY A 57 19.50 -12.28 0.52
CA GLY A 57 18.57 -12.63 -0.53
C GLY A 57 18.22 -11.46 -1.44
N GLU A 58 17.32 -11.70 -2.36
CA GLU A 58 16.99 -10.76 -3.43
C GLU A 58 15.48 -10.64 -3.61
N ILE A 59 15.05 -9.46 -4.04
CA ILE A 59 13.66 -9.17 -4.42
C ILE A 59 13.65 -8.79 -5.89
N TRP A 60 12.82 -9.50 -6.66
CA TRP A 60 12.67 -9.30 -8.09
C TRP A 60 11.26 -8.85 -8.42
N ALA A 61 11.11 -7.92 -9.35
CA ALA A 61 9.83 -7.44 -9.86
C ALA A 61 9.84 -7.49 -11.38
N SER A 62 8.90 -8.24 -11.97
CA SER A 62 8.78 -8.43 -13.44
C SER A 62 10.14 -8.78 -14.07
N GLY A 63 10.87 -9.73 -13.49
CA GLY A 63 12.17 -10.21 -13.97
C GLY A 63 13.36 -9.28 -13.76
N LYS A 64 13.20 -8.17 -13.00
CA LYS A 64 14.28 -7.24 -12.67
C LYS A 64 14.58 -7.28 -11.18
N ASN A 65 15.87 -7.32 -10.81
CA ASN A 65 16.28 -7.21 -9.43
C ASN A 65 16.01 -5.79 -8.91
N VAL A 66 15.15 -5.68 -7.88
CA VAL A 66 14.75 -4.41 -7.25
C VAL A 66 15.19 -4.32 -5.79
N THR A 67 16.04 -5.22 -5.32
CA THR A 67 16.44 -5.36 -3.90
C THR A 67 16.92 -4.06 -3.27
N GLY A 68 17.70 -3.26 -3.97
CA GLY A 68 18.24 -1.99 -3.47
C GLY A 68 17.48 -0.74 -3.94
N LEU A 69 16.42 -0.91 -4.75
CA LEU A 69 15.67 0.23 -5.27
C LEU A 69 14.75 0.82 -4.19
N PRO A 70 14.76 2.15 -4.00
CA PRO A 70 13.86 2.81 -3.08
C PRO A 70 12.40 2.73 -3.57
N VAL A 71 11.44 2.83 -2.63
CA VAL A 71 9.99 2.71 -2.90
C VAL A 71 9.50 3.66 -3.99
N GLN A 72 10.10 4.84 -4.12
CA GLN A 72 9.73 5.85 -5.14
C GLN A 72 9.98 5.36 -6.57
N GLN A 73 10.88 4.40 -6.75
CA GLN A 73 11.23 3.81 -8.05
C GLN A 73 10.50 2.47 -8.30
N ARG A 74 9.61 2.06 -7.39
CA ARG A 74 8.81 0.85 -7.54
C ARG A 74 7.36 1.17 -7.85
N SER A 75 6.73 0.39 -8.73
CA SER A 75 5.30 0.49 -9.02
C SER A 75 4.47 -0.21 -7.94
N VAL A 76 4.55 0.31 -6.71
CA VAL A 76 3.91 -0.27 -5.53
C VAL A 76 3.09 0.77 -4.77
N ALA A 77 1.97 0.34 -4.19
CA ALA A 77 1.20 1.10 -3.21
C ALA A 77 0.99 0.23 -1.96
N MET A 78 1.07 0.84 -0.79
CA MET A 78 0.85 0.14 0.48
C MET A 78 -0.16 0.90 1.33
N VAL A 79 -1.15 0.16 1.85
CA VAL A 79 -2.12 0.63 2.84
C VAL A 79 -1.79 -0.03 4.16
N TYR A 80 -1.49 0.77 5.17
CA TYR A 80 -1.17 0.30 6.51
C TYR A 80 -2.42 0.03 7.34
N GLN A 81 -2.31 -0.80 8.35
CA GLN A 81 -3.34 -1.07 9.35
C GLN A 81 -3.87 0.20 10.02
N SER A 82 -2.99 1.13 10.38
CA SER A 82 -3.36 2.48 10.79
C SER A 82 -3.57 3.35 9.54
N PHE A 83 -4.81 3.68 9.21
CA PHE A 83 -5.17 4.46 8.01
C PHE A 83 -4.51 5.84 8.03
N ILE A 84 -3.28 5.92 7.52
CA ILE A 84 -2.50 7.16 7.48
C ILE A 84 -3.09 8.07 6.40
N ASN A 85 -4.01 8.94 6.79
CA ASN A 85 -4.46 10.05 5.96
C ASN A 85 -3.71 11.34 6.36
N TYR A 86 -3.52 12.25 5.41
CA TYR A 86 -3.00 13.58 5.69
C TYR A 86 -4.06 14.38 6.45
N PRO A 87 -3.85 14.75 7.73
CA PRO A 87 -4.91 15.28 8.58
C PRO A 87 -5.39 16.68 8.18
N SER A 88 -4.55 17.45 7.50
CA SER A 88 -4.84 18.80 7.00
C SER A 88 -5.45 18.81 5.60
N PHE A 89 -5.54 17.66 4.92
CA PHE A 89 -6.09 17.53 3.59
C PHE A 89 -7.51 17.00 3.67
N SER A 90 -8.39 17.54 2.84
CA SER A 90 -9.72 16.94 2.60
C SER A 90 -9.60 15.54 2.01
N VAL A 91 -10.71 14.79 1.96
CA VAL A 91 -10.76 13.49 1.27
C VAL A 91 -10.31 13.63 -0.18
N TYR A 92 -10.81 14.65 -0.88
CA TYR A 92 -10.40 14.95 -2.26
C TYR A 92 -8.87 15.14 -2.35
N GLU A 93 -8.30 15.97 -1.50
CA GLU A 93 -6.86 16.26 -1.53
C GLU A 93 -6.01 15.07 -1.14
N ASN A 94 -6.48 14.25 -0.20
CA ASN A 94 -5.82 12.98 0.15
C ASN A 94 -5.74 12.07 -1.08
N ILE A 95 -6.85 11.87 -1.80
CA ILE A 95 -6.89 11.03 -3.01
C ILE A 95 -6.07 11.67 -4.14
N ALA A 96 -6.14 12.98 -4.31
CA ALA A 96 -5.42 13.71 -5.37
C ALA A 96 -3.89 13.74 -5.15
N SER A 97 -3.43 13.58 -3.90
CA SER A 97 -2.01 13.80 -3.54
C SER A 97 -1.00 13.02 -4.39
N PRO A 98 -1.13 11.70 -4.63
CA PRO A 98 -0.17 10.98 -5.46
C PRO A 98 -0.22 11.39 -6.94
N LEU A 99 -1.37 11.83 -7.43
CA LEU A 99 -1.51 12.28 -8.81
C LEU A 99 -0.85 13.64 -9.03
N LYS A 100 -0.93 14.52 -8.02
CA LYS A 100 -0.21 15.81 -8.03
C LYS A 100 1.30 15.60 -8.05
N VAL A 101 1.80 14.66 -7.23
CA VAL A 101 3.23 14.30 -7.21
C VAL A 101 3.68 13.70 -8.55
N ALA A 102 2.80 12.95 -9.21
CA ALA A 102 3.06 12.41 -10.55
C ALA A 102 2.98 13.46 -11.67
N GLY A 103 2.62 14.71 -11.36
CA GLY A 103 2.57 15.82 -12.33
C GLY A 103 1.37 15.82 -13.27
N LEU A 104 0.28 15.11 -12.92
CA LEU A 104 -0.93 15.06 -13.74
C LEU A 104 -1.63 16.43 -13.81
N GLY A 105 -2.31 16.68 -14.92
CA GLY A 105 -3.11 17.89 -15.12
C GLY A 105 -4.37 17.93 -14.24
N LYS A 106 -4.83 19.13 -13.88
CA LYS A 106 -5.98 19.35 -12.98
C LYS A 106 -7.24 18.57 -13.41
N LYS A 107 -7.57 18.58 -14.71
CA LYS A 107 -8.74 17.86 -15.23
C LYS A 107 -8.64 16.35 -15.04
N GLU A 108 -7.47 15.76 -15.35
CA GLU A 108 -7.23 14.33 -15.18
C GLU A 108 -7.26 13.92 -13.70
N ILE A 109 -6.70 14.75 -12.82
CA ILE A 109 -6.78 14.54 -11.38
C ILE A 109 -8.22 14.49 -10.91
N ASP A 110 -9.04 15.48 -11.34
CA ASP A 110 -10.44 15.58 -10.95
C ASP A 110 -11.24 14.35 -11.39
N GLU A 111 -11.10 13.94 -12.64
CA GLU A 111 -11.75 12.74 -13.19
C GLU A 111 -11.36 11.48 -12.41
N LYS A 112 -10.08 11.28 -12.12
CA LYS A 112 -9.60 10.11 -11.37
C LYS A 112 -10.09 10.14 -9.92
N VAL A 113 -10.03 11.28 -9.25
CA VAL A 113 -10.47 11.42 -7.86
C VAL A 113 -11.96 11.08 -7.75
N HIS A 114 -12.82 11.64 -8.60
CA HIS A 114 -14.26 11.38 -8.58
C HIS A 114 -14.55 9.90 -8.87
N ARG A 115 -13.88 9.29 -9.85
CA ARG A 115 -14.02 7.86 -10.17
C ARG A 115 -13.73 6.96 -8.96
N PHE A 116 -12.62 7.18 -8.25
CA PHE A 116 -12.26 6.36 -7.09
C PHE A 116 -13.09 6.69 -5.85
N ALA A 117 -13.51 7.95 -5.70
CA ALA A 117 -14.42 8.36 -4.64
C ALA A 117 -15.78 7.69 -4.81
N ASP A 118 -16.31 7.62 -6.03
CA ASP A 118 -17.58 6.94 -6.33
C ASP A 118 -17.49 5.44 -6.07
N LEU A 119 -16.45 4.78 -6.60
CA LEU A 119 -16.19 3.35 -6.39
C LEU A 119 -16.17 2.96 -4.91
N LEU A 120 -15.60 3.82 -4.05
CA LEU A 120 -15.45 3.59 -2.61
C LEU A 120 -16.51 4.29 -1.76
N LYS A 121 -17.57 4.83 -2.39
CA LYS A 121 -18.69 5.53 -1.73
C LYS A 121 -18.23 6.69 -0.84
N LEU A 122 -17.29 7.49 -1.34
CA LEU A 122 -16.72 8.66 -0.66
C LEU A 122 -17.16 9.98 -1.26
N THR A 123 -17.89 9.98 -2.38
CA THR A 123 -18.33 11.20 -3.10
C THR A 123 -18.96 12.23 -2.18
N PRO A 124 -19.89 11.89 -1.24
CA PRO A 124 -20.48 12.88 -0.33
C PRO A 124 -19.49 13.44 0.70
N MET A 125 -18.31 12.83 0.84
CA MET A 125 -17.31 13.17 1.87
C MET A 125 -16.10 13.94 1.31
N LEU A 126 -16.05 14.20 -0.01
CA LEU A 126 -14.87 14.75 -0.69
C LEU A 126 -14.31 16.03 -0.04
N ASN A 127 -15.18 16.86 0.50
CA ASN A 127 -14.78 18.14 1.14
C ASN A 127 -14.49 18.01 2.65
N ARG A 128 -14.68 16.82 3.25
CA ARG A 128 -14.45 16.62 4.69
C ARG A 128 -12.98 16.36 4.98
N LEU A 129 -12.56 16.74 6.18
CA LEU A 129 -11.26 16.40 6.74
C LEU A 129 -11.30 15.00 7.37
N PRO A 130 -10.17 14.28 7.48
CA PRO A 130 -10.12 12.95 8.10
C PRO A 130 -10.76 12.87 9.48
N ARG A 131 -10.61 13.90 10.32
CA ARG A 131 -11.20 13.95 11.68
C ARG A 131 -12.74 13.96 11.69
N GLU A 132 -13.36 14.26 10.56
CA GLU A 132 -14.83 14.31 10.39
C GLU A 132 -15.38 13.00 9.81
N LEU A 133 -14.54 12.00 9.64
CA LEU A 133 -14.85 10.71 9.04
C LEU A 133 -14.91 9.61 10.10
N SER A 134 -15.81 8.62 9.89
CA SER A 134 -15.73 7.36 10.62
C SER A 134 -14.46 6.57 10.27
N GLY A 135 -14.05 5.62 11.12
CA GLY A 135 -12.89 4.76 10.86
C GLY A 135 -12.95 4.08 9.48
N GLY A 136 -14.11 3.52 9.10
CA GLY A 136 -14.30 2.91 7.79
C GLY A 136 -14.24 3.91 6.63
N GLN A 137 -14.64 5.18 6.82
CA GLN A 137 -14.48 6.22 5.80
C GLN A 137 -13.01 6.64 5.65
N GLN A 138 -12.27 6.75 6.77
CA GLN A 138 -10.83 7.01 6.75
C GLN A 138 -10.06 5.90 6.03
N GLN A 139 -10.41 4.65 6.31
CA GLN A 139 -9.84 3.48 5.64
C GLN A 139 -10.07 3.52 4.14
N ARG A 140 -11.31 3.75 3.70
CA ARG A 140 -11.62 3.86 2.28
C ARG A 140 -10.91 5.02 1.61
N THR A 141 -10.68 6.13 2.32
CA THR A 141 -9.88 7.26 1.83
C THR A 141 -8.42 6.86 1.60
N ALA A 142 -7.81 6.14 2.55
CA ALA A 142 -6.44 5.62 2.39
C ALA A 142 -6.35 4.60 1.24
N LEU A 143 -7.37 3.75 1.09
CA LEU A 143 -7.46 2.79 -0.02
C LEU A 143 -7.62 3.51 -1.37
N ALA A 144 -8.50 4.51 -1.47
CA ALA A 144 -8.67 5.32 -2.67
C ALA A 144 -7.37 5.98 -3.11
N ARG A 145 -6.61 6.55 -2.14
CA ARG A 145 -5.30 7.15 -2.40
C ARG A 145 -4.27 6.14 -2.91
N ALA A 146 -4.29 4.91 -2.41
CA ALA A 146 -3.40 3.86 -2.90
C ALA A 146 -3.77 3.41 -4.32
N LEU A 147 -5.05 3.19 -4.58
CA LEU A 147 -5.54 2.67 -5.86
C LEU A 147 -5.44 3.70 -6.99
N VAL A 148 -5.70 4.98 -6.72
CA VAL A 148 -5.66 6.05 -7.73
C VAL A 148 -4.27 6.22 -8.36
N LYS A 149 -3.21 5.80 -7.63
CA LYS A 149 -1.83 5.80 -8.10
C LYS A 149 -1.63 4.88 -9.31
N GLY A 150 -2.48 3.85 -9.48
CA GLY A 150 -2.35 2.88 -10.56
C GLY A 150 -1.11 1.99 -10.43
N ALA A 151 -0.65 1.72 -9.21
CA ALA A 151 0.49 0.85 -8.96
C ALA A 151 0.18 -0.59 -9.40
N GLU A 152 1.20 -1.27 -9.95
CA GLU A 152 1.07 -2.66 -10.41
C GLU A 152 0.97 -3.68 -9.28
N LEU A 153 1.45 -3.32 -8.08
CA LEU A 153 1.31 -4.11 -6.84
C LEU A 153 0.65 -3.25 -5.77
N VAL A 154 -0.42 -3.77 -5.18
CA VAL A 154 -1.08 -3.15 -4.02
C VAL A 154 -0.93 -4.09 -2.82
N LEU A 155 -0.33 -3.59 -1.76
CA LEU A 155 -0.12 -4.29 -0.49
C LEU A 155 -1.09 -3.74 0.55
N LEU A 156 -1.89 -4.61 1.16
CA LEU A 156 -2.88 -4.24 2.16
C LEU A 156 -2.53 -4.92 3.48
N ASP A 157 -2.12 -4.13 4.48
CA ASP A 157 -1.75 -4.64 5.80
C ASP A 157 -2.96 -4.59 6.74
N GLU A 158 -3.52 -5.75 7.02
CA GLU A 158 -4.73 -5.93 7.87
C GLU A 158 -5.90 -4.98 7.50
N PRO A 159 -6.32 -4.93 6.23
CA PRO A 159 -7.26 -3.91 5.75
C PRO A 159 -8.67 -4.01 6.37
N LEU A 160 -8.98 -5.07 7.10
CA LEU A 160 -10.30 -5.32 7.69
C LEU A 160 -10.30 -5.22 9.23
N ALA A 161 -9.16 -4.94 9.86
CA ALA A 161 -9.00 -5.00 11.32
C ALA A 161 -9.89 -4.02 12.11
N ASN A 162 -10.33 -2.92 11.47
CA ASN A 162 -11.15 -1.87 12.11
C ASN A 162 -12.55 -1.74 11.50
N LEU A 163 -13.02 -2.76 10.81
CA LEU A 163 -14.40 -2.78 10.33
C LEU A 163 -15.29 -3.37 11.42
N ASP A 164 -16.26 -2.58 11.89
CA ASP A 164 -17.35 -3.07 12.73
C ASP A 164 -18.17 -4.09 11.91
N TYR A 165 -18.02 -5.35 12.21
CA TYR A 165 -18.95 -6.39 11.75
C TYR A 165 -20.26 -6.21 12.49
N LYS A 166 -21.22 -5.53 11.88
CA LYS A 166 -22.62 -5.58 12.27
C LYS A 166 -23.37 -6.51 11.34
#